data_e86a2be5b3123439f177eb91a305ac6a
#
_entry.id   e86a2be5b3123439f177eb91a305ac6a
#
_cell.length_a   1.000
_cell.length_b   1.000
_cell.length_c   1.000
_cell.angle_alpha   90.00
_cell.angle_beta   90.00
_cell.angle_gamma   90.00
#
_symmetry.space_group_name_H-M   'P 1'
#
loop_
_entity.id
_entity.type
_entity.pdbx_description
1 polymer ?
#
loop_
_entity_poly.entity_id
_entity_poly.type
_entity_poly.pdbx_seq_one_letter_code
_entity_poly.pdbx_strand_id
1 'polypeptide(L)'
;ATKGIYEIIVSILIDQNILDLEKSVSYYWDAFKQSNKREIKLKHILSHQSGLYRFKEKITQQDLLDWNKIIAIIENQEPDHQCGEKTYYHAKTHGFLIGEIIKKTINKSLGELTSELLSKKLNLDFFIGTPKSKLSNIAFLYEDKKESKISAEFNAFNNPEHEINFYNNENWQTAEVPSMNGHGNARSIAKIYDIFVNDLILEKNILLSKSSIKKCLTESISRIDESLMLPIRWSQVGLILRGGWLFGKNKESFGHNGWGGSLGFADPILGIGVAYTTNKINPTMASDQRIINLLKKFYEII
;
A
#
# COMPACT_ATOMS: atom_id res chain seq x y z
N ALA A 1 -2.96 4.34 -2.90
CA ALA A 1 -2.23 5.21 -1.94
C ALA A 1 -2.01 4.53 -0.58
N THR A 2 -2.96 3.74 -0.05
CA THR A 2 -2.85 3.13 1.30
C THR A 2 -1.61 2.26 1.46
N LYS A 3 -1.22 1.47 0.43
CA LYS A 3 -0.02 0.64 0.48
C LYS A 3 1.22 1.45 0.82
N GLY A 4 1.45 2.57 0.16
CA GLY A 4 2.61 3.41 0.44
C GLY A 4 2.66 3.93 1.88
N ILE A 5 1.53 4.07 2.56
CA ILE A 5 1.50 4.51 3.95
C ILE A 5 1.99 3.41 4.90
N TYR A 6 1.51 2.17 4.75
CA TYR A 6 2.01 1.11 5.63
C TYR A 6 3.41 0.61 5.24
N GLU A 7 3.87 0.83 4.01
CA GLU A 7 5.26 0.61 3.61
C GLU A 7 6.23 1.55 4.35
N ILE A 8 5.76 2.76 4.69
CA ILE A 8 6.48 3.67 5.60
C ILE A 8 6.56 3.06 7.02
N ILE A 9 5.47 2.47 7.51
CA ILE A 9 5.47 1.75 8.80
C ILE A 9 6.45 0.58 8.76
N VAL A 10 6.44 -0.21 7.69
CA VAL A 10 7.42 -1.30 7.48
C VAL A 10 8.85 -0.77 7.51
N SER A 11 9.11 0.39 6.88
CA SER A 11 10.43 1.05 6.91
C SER A 11 10.88 1.39 8.33
N ILE A 12 9.96 1.89 9.16
CA ILE A 12 10.22 2.19 10.58
C ILE A 12 10.54 0.90 11.36
N LEU A 13 9.79 -0.18 11.13
CA LEU A 13 10.03 -1.47 11.79
C LEU A 13 11.36 -2.12 11.35
N ILE A 14 11.79 -1.90 10.11
CA ILE A 14 13.11 -2.33 9.63
C ILE A 14 14.23 -1.51 10.29
N ASP A 15 14.06 -0.19 10.40
CA ASP A 15 15.01 0.70 11.07
C ASP A 15 15.20 0.31 12.56
N GLN A 16 14.13 -0.13 13.20
CA GLN A 16 14.12 -0.63 14.57
C GLN A 16 14.61 -2.09 14.72
N ASN A 17 15.05 -2.74 13.64
CA ASN A 17 15.43 -4.15 13.59
C ASN A 17 14.33 -5.14 14.06
N ILE A 18 13.06 -4.73 13.99
CA ILE A 18 11.90 -5.59 14.27
C ILE A 18 11.61 -6.47 13.07
N LEU A 19 11.74 -5.93 11.86
CA LEU A 19 11.59 -6.65 10.59
C LEU A 19 12.91 -6.69 9.83
N ASP A 20 13.16 -7.81 9.14
CA ASP A 20 14.33 -8.03 8.30
C ASP A 20 13.87 -8.53 6.92
N LEU A 21 14.27 -7.85 5.85
CA LEU A 21 13.92 -8.15 4.46
C LEU A 21 14.35 -9.55 4.02
N GLU A 22 15.47 -10.05 4.56
CA GLU A 22 16.05 -11.34 4.19
C GLU A 22 15.49 -12.53 4.97
N LYS A 23 14.75 -12.28 6.04
CA LYS A 23 14.08 -13.36 6.78
C LYS A 23 12.92 -13.93 5.98
N SER A 24 12.73 -15.25 6.07
CA SER A 24 11.55 -15.91 5.54
C SER A 24 10.29 -15.42 6.27
N VAL A 25 9.15 -15.38 5.59
CA VAL A 25 7.86 -15.03 6.21
C VAL A 25 7.53 -16.02 7.33
N SER A 26 7.89 -17.30 7.15
CA SER A 26 7.70 -18.34 8.16
C SER A 26 8.51 -18.15 9.44
N TYR A 27 9.54 -17.31 9.44
CA TYR A 27 10.24 -16.89 10.66
C TYR A 27 9.33 -16.08 11.60
N TYR A 28 8.46 -15.26 11.04
CA TYR A 28 7.51 -14.44 11.79
C TYR A 28 6.16 -15.14 11.99
N TRP A 29 5.75 -15.93 11.00
CA TRP A 29 4.44 -16.54 10.88
C TRP A 29 4.60 -18.03 10.53
N ASP A 30 4.67 -18.89 11.58
CA ASP A 30 5.01 -20.31 11.42
C ASP A 30 4.05 -21.08 10.51
N ALA A 31 2.74 -20.84 10.60
CA ALA A 31 1.75 -21.49 9.74
C ALA A 31 1.92 -21.17 8.25
N PHE A 32 2.61 -20.09 7.90
CA PHE A 32 2.88 -19.68 6.52
C PHE A 32 3.79 -20.66 5.76
N LYS A 33 4.60 -21.49 6.45
CA LYS A 33 5.54 -22.43 5.80
C LYS A 33 4.88 -23.53 4.97
N GLN A 34 3.57 -23.75 5.15
CA GLN A 34 2.78 -24.74 4.43
C GLN A 34 2.62 -24.38 2.95
N SER A 35 2.14 -25.33 2.15
CA SER A 35 1.76 -25.08 0.75
C SER A 35 2.85 -24.40 -0.08
N ASN A 36 4.08 -24.94 -0.02
CA ASN A 36 5.24 -24.50 -0.82
C ASN A 36 5.68 -23.04 -0.61
N LYS A 37 5.43 -22.46 0.57
CA LYS A 37 5.74 -21.05 0.88
C LYS A 37 7.02 -20.83 1.70
N ARG A 38 7.75 -21.88 2.09
CA ARG A 38 8.90 -21.80 3.00
C ARG A 38 9.97 -20.81 2.56
N GLU A 39 10.23 -20.72 1.26
CA GLU A 39 11.30 -19.89 0.67
C GLU A 39 10.89 -18.42 0.47
N ILE A 40 9.63 -18.08 0.72
CA ILE A 40 9.14 -16.70 0.56
C ILE A 40 9.71 -15.84 1.69
N LYS A 41 10.51 -14.84 1.34
CA LYS A 41 11.06 -13.83 2.24
C LYS A 41 10.18 -12.59 2.28
N LEU A 42 10.35 -11.76 3.33
CA LEU A 42 9.62 -10.50 3.46
C LEU A 42 9.80 -9.61 2.22
N LYS A 43 11.01 -9.50 1.67
CA LYS A 43 11.27 -8.73 0.45
C LYS A 43 10.45 -9.19 -0.77
N HIS A 44 10.14 -10.50 -0.88
CA HIS A 44 9.32 -11.02 -1.99
C HIS A 44 7.86 -10.58 -1.87
N ILE A 45 7.33 -10.44 -0.65
CA ILE A 45 6.00 -9.87 -0.43
C ILE A 45 6.02 -8.39 -0.83
N LEU A 46 6.93 -7.60 -0.26
CA LEU A 46 7.01 -6.16 -0.46
C LEU A 46 7.19 -5.76 -1.93
N SER A 47 7.96 -6.52 -2.69
CA SER A 47 8.22 -6.26 -4.10
C SER A 47 7.33 -7.05 -5.07
N HIS A 48 6.21 -7.60 -4.57
CA HIS A 48 5.20 -8.29 -5.36
C HIS A 48 5.68 -9.55 -6.11
N GLN A 49 6.64 -10.27 -5.53
CA GLN A 49 7.29 -11.44 -6.14
C GLN A 49 6.94 -12.76 -5.45
N SER A 50 5.97 -12.78 -4.53
CA SER A 50 5.71 -13.97 -3.70
C SER A 50 4.89 -15.08 -4.39
N GLY A 51 4.22 -14.78 -5.50
CA GLY A 51 3.24 -15.67 -6.11
C GLY A 51 1.87 -15.71 -5.43
N LEU A 52 1.67 -14.91 -4.38
CA LEU A 52 0.42 -14.85 -3.60
C LEU A 52 -0.41 -13.59 -3.93
N TYR A 53 -0.41 -13.17 -5.20
CA TYR A 53 -0.99 -11.92 -5.64
C TYR A 53 -2.52 -11.90 -5.69
N ARG A 54 -3.18 -13.06 -5.62
CA ARG A 54 -4.63 -13.23 -5.68
C ARG A 54 -5.13 -14.25 -4.68
N PHE A 55 -6.43 -14.24 -4.42
CA PHE A 55 -7.11 -15.35 -3.77
C PHE A 55 -7.51 -16.39 -4.82
N LYS A 56 -7.09 -17.64 -4.66
CA LYS A 56 -7.47 -18.75 -5.55
C LYS A 56 -8.93 -19.16 -5.31
N GLU A 57 -9.35 -19.13 -4.07
CA GLU A 57 -10.74 -19.35 -3.69
C GLU A 57 -11.59 -18.12 -4.04
N LYS A 58 -12.83 -18.34 -4.49
CA LYS A 58 -13.78 -17.24 -4.73
C LYS A 58 -14.25 -16.69 -3.38
N ILE A 59 -14.08 -15.38 -3.20
CA ILE A 59 -14.49 -14.66 -2.00
C ILE A 59 -15.46 -13.54 -2.34
N THR A 60 -16.19 -13.07 -1.33
CA THR A 60 -17.08 -11.91 -1.39
C THR A 60 -16.42 -10.68 -0.80
N GLN A 61 -16.98 -9.49 -1.02
CA GLN A 61 -16.51 -8.27 -0.36
C GLN A 61 -16.67 -8.35 1.17
N GLN A 62 -17.72 -9.03 1.65
CA GLN A 62 -17.93 -9.26 3.07
C GLN A 62 -16.84 -10.11 3.70
N ASP A 63 -16.29 -11.09 2.97
CA ASP A 63 -15.19 -11.92 3.45
C ASP A 63 -13.92 -11.12 3.73
N LEU A 64 -13.69 -10.02 3.00
CA LEU A 64 -12.55 -9.12 3.25
C LEU A 64 -12.58 -8.48 4.65
N LEU A 65 -13.75 -8.42 5.30
CA LEU A 65 -13.92 -7.87 6.64
C LEU A 65 -13.59 -8.90 7.73
N ASP A 66 -13.50 -10.19 7.38
CA ASP A 66 -13.10 -11.26 8.28
C ASP A 66 -11.61 -11.58 8.13
N TRP A 67 -10.80 -10.94 8.97
CA TRP A 67 -9.34 -11.12 8.96
C TRP A 67 -8.92 -12.58 9.06
N ASN A 68 -9.53 -13.32 10.00
CA ASN A 68 -9.14 -14.71 10.24
C ASN A 68 -9.47 -15.61 9.05
N LYS A 69 -10.61 -15.39 8.40
CA LYS A 69 -10.99 -16.10 7.17
C LYS A 69 -9.99 -15.86 6.05
N ILE A 70 -9.61 -14.61 5.82
CA ILE A 70 -8.63 -14.25 4.78
C ILE A 70 -7.25 -14.84 5.09
N ILE A 71 -6.82 -14.81 6.33
CA ILE A 71 -5.54 -15.40 6.74
C ILE A 71 -5.56 -16.92 6.53
N ALA A 72 -6.63 -17.62 6.89
CA ALA A 72 -6.76 -19.06 6.64
C ALA A 72 -6.69 -19.40 5.14
N ILE A 73 -7.30 -18.60 4.26
CA ILE A 73 -7.20 -18.77 2.81
C ILE A 73 -5.74 -18.61 2.35
N ILE A 74 -5.03 -17.58 2.82
CA ILE A 74 -3.62 -17.33 2.48
C ILE A 74 -2.71 -18.45 3.01
N GLU A 75 -2.98 -18.97 4.20
CA GLU A 75 -2.22 -20.07 4.78
C GLU A 75 -2.36 -21.37 3.97
N ASN A 76 -3.53 -21.64 3.44
CA ASN A 76 -3.84 -22.88 2.74
C ASN A 76 -3.51 -22.85 1.23
N GLN A 77 -3.48 -21.67 0.61
CA GLN A 77 -3.21 -21.62 -0.84
C GLN A 77 -1.71 -21.71 -1.17
N GLU A 78 -1.41 -22.35 -2.31
CA GLU A 78 -0.07 -22.37 -2.89
C GLU A 78 0.20 -21.10 -3.70
N PRO A 79 1.47 -20.66 -3.80
CA PRO A 79 1.87 -19.63 -4.74
C PRO A 79 1.58 -20.03 -6.20
N ASP A 80 1.29 -19.09 -7.07
CA ASP A 80 1.08 -19.35 -8.51
C ASP A 80 2.40 -19.50 -9.28
N HIS A 81 3.51 -19.08 -8.71
CA HIS A 81 4.87 -19.20 -9.26
C HIS A 81 5.89 -19.19 -8.13
N GLN A 82 7.13 -19.57 -8.40
CA GLN A 82 8.21 -19.49 -7.42
C GLN A 82 8.51 -18.03 -7.07
N CYS A 83 8.82 -17.80 -5.78
CA CYS A 83 9.16 -16.44 -5.33
C CYS A 83 10.40 -15.92 -6.06
N GLY A 84 10.37 -14.66 -6.46
CA GLY A 84 11.42 -13.99 -7.22
C GLY A 84 11.36 -14.22 -8.74
N GLU A 85 10.61 -15.18 -9.23
CA GLU A 85 10.54 -15.51 -10.66
C GLU A 85 9.80 -14.44 -11.47
N LYS A 86 8.63 -14.02 -10.99
CA LYS A 86 7.74 -13.06 -11.65
C LYS A 86 7.27 -12.00 -10.68
N THR A 87 6.75 -10.91 -11.24
CA THR A 87 6.12 -9.83 -10.48
C THR A 87 4.66 -9.71 -10.90
N TYR A 88 3.76 -9.89 -9.93
CA TYR A 88 2.33 -9.69 -10.08
C TYR A 88 1.84 -8.79 -8.95
N TYR A 89 1.30 -7.65 -9.26
CA TYR A 89 0.82 -6.71 -8.26
C TYR A 89 -0.21 -7.35 -7.31
N HIS A 90 0.11 -7.43 -6.04
CA HIS A 90 -0.74 -7.99 -4.99
C HIS A 90 -1.82 -6.96 -4.61
N ALA A 91 -2.85 -6.84 -5.45
CA ALA A 91 -3.84 -5.78 -5.33
C ALA A 91 -4.54 -5.78 -3.96
N LYS A 92 -4.97 -6.96 -3.50
CA LYS A 92 -5.76 -7.15 -2.28
C LYS A 92 -4.99 -7.87 -1.17
N THR A 93 -4.21 -8.90 -1.52
CA THR A 93 -3.52 -9.78 -0.57
C THR A 93 -2.39 -9.11 0.19
N HIS A 94 -1.71 -8.10 -0.40
CA HIS A 94 -0.51 -7.47 0.14
C HIS A 94 -0.67 -6.98 1.59
N GLY A 95 -1.74 -6.24 1.86
CA GLY A 95 -1.98 -5.68 3.20
C GLY A 95 -2.29 -6.74 4.26
N PHE A 96 -2.95 -7.85 3.88
CA PHE A 96 -3.17 -8.99 4.78
C PHE A 96 -1.86 -9.71 5.09
N LEU A 97 -1.02 -9.94 4.07
CA LEU A 97 0.29 -10.57 4.23
C LEU A 97 1.19 -9.75 5.17
N ILE A 98 1.35 -8.46 4.89
CA ILE A 98 2.18 -7.58 5.73
C ILE A 98 1.56 -7.39 7.11
N GLY A 99 0.25 -7.20 7.20
CA GLY A 99 -0.46 -7.02 8.47
C GLY A 99 -0.36 -8.24 9.38
N GLU A 100 -0.46 -9.46 8.83
CA GLU A 100 -0.31 -10.67 9.64
C GLU A 100 1.13 -10.88 10.11
N ILE A 101 2.13 -10.63 9.25
CA ILE A 101 3.55 -10.66 9.66
C ILE A 101 3.77 -9.72 10.85
N ILE A 102 3.29 -8.49 10.77
CA ILE A 102 3.41 -7.49 11.84
C ILE A 102 2.66 -7.96 13.10
N LYS A 103 1.42 -8.43 12.95
CA LYS A 103 0.60 -8.92 14.07
C LYS A 103 1.26 -10.09 14.80
N LYS A 104 1.84 -11.04 14.06
CA LYS A 104 2.59 -12.17 14.65
C LYS A 104 3.88 -11.73 15.32
N THR A 105 4.53 -10.67 14.85
CA THR A 105 5.82 -10.19 15.37
C THR A 105 5.68 -9.37 16.64
N ILE A 106 4.73 -8.43 16.68
CA ILE A 106 4.60 -7.46 17.78
C ILE A 106 3.20 -7.34 18.37
N ASN A 107 2.29 -8.22 17.98
CA ASN A 107 0.90 -8.27 18.47
C ASN A 107 0.14 -6.94 18.31
N LYS A 108 0.36 -6.24 17.19
CA LYS A 108 -0.34 -5.01 16.81
C LYS A 108 -0.83 -5.11 15.38
N SER A 109 -1.98 -4.48 15.10
CA SER A 109 -2.48 -4.36 13.74
C SER A 109 -1.81 -3.21 12.98
N LEU A 110 -1.95 -3.19 11.65
CA LEU A 110 -1.50 -2.06 10.83
C LEU A 110 -2.27 -0.78 11.16
N GLY A 111 -3.55 -0.87 11.51
CA GLY A 111 -4.35 0.29 11.93
C GLY A 111 -3.87 0.88 13.24
N GLU A 112 -3.57 0.03 14.25
CA GLU A 112 -2.98 0.46 15.52
C GLU A 112 -1.62 1.16 15.31
N LEU A 113 -0.73 0.57 14.50
CA LEU A 113 0.57 1.16 14.19
C LEU A 113 0.45 2.47 13.40
N THR A 114 -0.46 2.54 12.43
CA THR A 114 -0.76 3.78 11.70
C THR A 114 -1.18 4.88 12.68
N SER A 115 -2.05 4.55 13.63
CA SER A 115 -2.50 5.49 14.65
C SER A 115 -1.35 5.92 15.57
N GLU A 116 -0.56 4.98 16.09
CA GLU A 116 0.48 5.25 17.08
C GLU A 116 1.70 5.95 16.47
N LEU A 117 2.19 5.48 15.34
CA LEU A 117 3.44 5.94 14.74
C LEU A 117 3.26 7.18 13.85
N LEU A 118 2.08 7.36 13.25
CA LEU A 118 1.83 8.43 12.29
C LEU A 118 0.71 9.36 12.77
N SER A 119 -0.54 8.89 12.86
CA SER A 119 -1.69 9.79 13.00
C SER A 119 -1.67 10.58 14.30
N LYS A 120 -1.42 9.94 15.44
CA LYS A 120 -1.32 10.62 16.74
C LYS A 120 -0.06 11.48 16.86
N LYS A 121 1.11 10.94 16.47
CA LYS A 121 2.39 11.66 16.60
C LYS A 121 2.45 12.91 15.74
N LEU A 122 1.86 12.87 14.54
CA LEU A 122 1.91 13.94 13.56
C LEU A 122 0.62 14.78 13.53
N ASN A 123 -0.34 14.45 14.39
CA ASN A 123 -1.68 15.06 14.39
C ASN A 123 -2.34 15.01 13.00
N LEU A 124 -2.52 13.80 12.47
CA LEU A 124 -3.02 13.56 11.14
C LEU A 124 -4.37 12.83 11.15
N ASP A 125 -5.19 13.12 10.15
CA ASP A 125 -6.40 12.38 9.86
C ASP A 125 -6.09 11.36 8.74
N PHE A 126 -5.52 10.22 9.12
CA PHE A 126 -5.33 9.05 8.27
C PHE A 126 -5.51 7.78 9.11
N PHE A 127 -6.35 6.86 8.66
CA PHE A 127 -6.73 5.66 9.40
C PHE A 127 -6.78 4.45 8.48
N ILE A 128 -6.35 3.29 8.97
CA ILE A 128 -6.69 1.96 8.46
C ILE A 128 -7.58 1.34 9.55
N GLY A 129 -8.87 1.13 9.24
CA GLY A 129 -9.88 0.92 10.26
C GLY A 129 -10.25 2.24 10.95
N THR A 130 -11.18 2.98 10.34
CA THR A 130 -11.53 4.31 10.83
C THR A 130 -12.28 4.23 12.16
N PRO A 131 -11.88 4.97 13.21
CA PRO A 131 -12.63 5.05 14.47
C PRO A 131 -14.06 5.55 14.25
N LYS A 132 -15.05 4.97 14.95
CA LYS A 132 -16.47 5.37 14.83
C LYS A 132 -16.69 6.87 14.99
N SER A 133 -15.94 7.52 15.87
CA SER A 133 -16.00 8.99 16.10
C SER A 133 -15.57 9.83 14.90
N LYS A 134 -14.95 9.24 13.87
CA LYS A 134 -14.48 9.91 12.66
C LYS A 134 -15.28 9.57 11.40
N LEU A 135 -16.25 8.67 11.49
CA LEU A 135 -17.04 8.22 10.34
C LEU A 135 -17.80 9.35 9.64
N SER A 136 -18.33 10.32 10.40
CA SER A 136 -19.02 11.48 9.84
C SER A 136 -18.13 12.38 8.96
N ASN A 137 -16.80 12.22 9.04
CA ASN A 137 -15.85 12.98 8.24
C ASN A 137 -15.49 12.29 6.91
N ILE A 138 -15.96 11.04 6.70
CA ILE A 138 -15.66 10.29 5.49
C ILE A 138 -16.60 10.79 4.37
N ALA A 139 -15.99 11.25 3.29
CA ALA A 139 -16.73 11.63 2.10
C ALA A 139 -17.33 10.41 1.40
N PHE A 140 -18.57 10.53 0.94
CA PHE A 140 -19.22 9.49 0.15
C PHE A 140 -18.49 9.29 -1.18
N LEU A 141 -18.23 8.01 -1.54
CA LEU A 141 -17.57 7.63 -2.79
C LEU A 141 -18.58 7.52 -3.91
N TYR A 142 -18.27 8.17 -5.02
CA TYR A 142 -19.04 8.12 -6.27
C TYR A 142 -18.19 7.51 -7.39
N GLU A 143 -18.79 6.68 -8.20
CA GLU A 143 -18.15 6.11 -9.39
C GLU A 143 -18.64 6.82 -10.65
N ASP A 144 -17.71 7.14 -11.56
CA ASP A 144 -18.08 7.59 -12.90
C ASP A 144 -18.54 6.36 -13.72
N LYS A 145 -19.76 6.38 -14.24
CA LYS A 145 -20.39 5.26 -14.97
C LYS A 145 -19.68 4.86 -16.29
N LYS A 146 -18.48 5.32 -16.53
CA LYS A 146 -17.66 4.83 -17.63
C LYS A 146 -17.17 3.42 -17.28
N GLU A 147 -17.60 2.45 -18.08
CA GLU A 147 -17.21 1.05 -17.96
C GLU A 147 -15.71 0.91 -17.73
N SER A 148 -15.32 0.46 -16.56
CA SER A 148 -13.93 0.06 -16.31
C SER A 148 -13.71 -1.28 -17.02
N LYS A 149 -13.10 -1.26 -18.17
CA LYS A 149 -12.55 -2.46 -18.80
C LYS A 149 -11.28 -2.88 -18.08
N ILE A 150 -11.39 -3.30 -16.82
CA ILE A 150 -10.37 -4.16 -16.22
C ILE A 150 -10.61 -5.50 -16.88
N SER A 151 -9.65 -5.98 -17.67
CA SER A 151 -9.82 -7.27 -18.35
C SER A 151 -10.13 -8.34 -17.31
N ALA A 152 -11.15 -9.15 -17.56
CA ALA A 152 -11.60 -10.24 -16.69
C ALA A 152 -10.52 -11.32 -16.45
N GLU A 153 -9.42 -11.26 -17.21
CA GLU A 153 -8.33 -12.24 -17.16
C GLU A 153 -7.50 -12.20 -15.89
N PHE A 154 -7.47 -11.06 -15.16
CA PHE A 154 -6.68 -10.94 -13.94
C PHE A 154 -7.55 -11.00 -12.69
N ASN A 155 -7.73 -12.21 -12.16
CA ASN A 155 -8.49 -12.50 -10.94
C ASN A 155 -8.00 -11.72 -9.69
N ALA A 156 -6.77 -11.18 -9.71
CA ALA A 156 -6.23 -10.33 -8.64
C ALA A 156 -7.05 -9.06 -8.37
N PHE A 157 -7.72 -8.52 -9.39
CA PHE A 157 -8.55 -7.32 -9.26
C PHE A 157 -10.04 -7.62 -9.10
N ASN A 158 -10.52 -8.74 -9.64
CA ASN A 158 -11.94 -9.07 -9.73
C ASN A 158 -12.40 -10.14 -8.72
N ASN A 159 -11.54 -10.57 -7.80
CA ASN A 159 -11.91 -11.46 -6.71
C ASN A 159 -11.58 -10.81 -5.35
N PRO A 160 -12.60 -10.34 -4.61
CA PRO A 160 -14.00 -10.23 -4.99
C PRO A 160 -14.24 -9.12 -6.02
N GLU A 161 -15.40 -9.16 -6.67
CA GLU A 161 -15.89 -8.08 -7.51
C GLU A 161 -16.08 -6.79 -6.72
N HIS A 162 -15.98 -5.64 -7.39
CA HIS A 162 -16.11 -4.33 -6.78
C HIS A 162 -17.53 -3.80 -6.87
N GLU A 163 -18.13 -3.49 -5.72
CA GLU A 163 -19.37 -2.75 -5.61
C GLU A 163 -19.13 -1.47 -4.84
N ILE A 164 -19.26 -0.32 -5.48
CA ILE A 164 -18.92 0.97 -4.89
C ILE A 164 -19.71 1.27 -3.61
N ASN A 165 -20.98 0.85 -3.56
CA ASN A 165 -21.83 1.06 -2.38
C ASN A 165 -21.32 0.34 -1.14
N PHE A 166 -20.64 -0.80 -1.31
CA PHE A 166 -20.03 -1.53 -0.21
C PHE A 166 -18.98 -0.69 0.52
N TYR A 167 -18.21 0.11 -0.22
CA TYR A 167 -17.16 0.95 0.35
C TYR A 167 -17.70 2.16 1.13
N ASN A 168 -18.99 2.48 0.99
CA ASN A 168 -19.65 3.56 1.71
C ASN A 168 -20.29 3.11 3.01
N ASN A 169 -20.28 1.81 3.35
CA ASN A 169 -20.87 1.35 4.60
C ASN A 169 -19.89 1.39 5.79
N GLU A 170 -20.45 1.48 6.99
CA GLU A 170 -19.69 1.58 8.24
C GLU A 170 -18.79 0.36 8.48
N ASN A 171 -19.25 -0.84 8.15
CA ASN A 171 -18.48 -2.07 8.38
C ASN A 171 -17.19 -2.07 7.56
N TRP A 172 -17.23 -1.62 6.31
CA TRP A 172 -16.02 -1.44 5.50
C TRP A 172 -15.11 -0.36 6.05
N GLN A 173 -15.68 0.78 6.45
CA GLN A 173 -14.90 1.93 6.89
C GLN A 173 -14.19 1.68 8.23
N THR A 174 -14.78 0.84 9.09
CA THR A 174 -14.20 0.49 10.39
C THR A 174 -13.31 -0.75 10.38
N ALA A 175 -13.44 -1.62 9.38
CA ALA A 175 -12.59 -2.79 9.24
C ALA A 175 -11.15 -2.41 8.80
N GLU A 176 -10.20 -3.29 9.07
CA GLU A 176 -8.85 -3.19 8.52
C GLU A 176 -8.72 -4.06 7.27
N VAL A 177 -8.72 -3.41 6.10
CA VAL A 177 -8.38 -4.02 4.79
C VAL A 177 -7.22 -3.24 4.19
N PRO A 178 -5.98 -3.43 4.71
CA PRO A 178 -4.91 -2.44 4.56
C PRO A 178 -4.50 -2.14 3.11
N SER A 179 -4.69 -3.09 2.20
CA SER A 179 -4.43 -2.84 0.77
C SER A 179 -5.37 -1.82 0.13
N MET A 180 -6.55 -1.55 0.73
CA MET A 180 -7.64 -0.91 0.01
C MET A 180 -8.31 0.24 0.77
N ASN A 181 -8.48 0.16 2.11
CA ASN A 181 -9.40 1.02 2.85
C ASN A 181 -8.73 2.03 3.79
N GLY A 182 -7.57 2.55 3.47
CA GLY A 182 -7.05 3.72 4.17
C GLY A 182 -7.92 4.95 3.90
N HIS A 183 -8.43 5.58 4.97
CA HIS A 183 -9.21 6.81 4.93
C HIS A 183 -8.37 7.98 5.44
N GLY A 184 -8.29 9.04 4.67
CA GLY A 184 -7.51 10.22 5.06
C GLY A 184 -7.64 11.36 4.05
N ASN A 185 -7.14 12.52 4.42
CA ASN A 185 -7.11 13.69 3.55
C ASN A 185 -5.73 13.90 2.90
N ALA A 186 -5.69 14.69 1.83
CA ALA A 186 -4.45 14.94 1.08
C ALA A 186 -3.33 15.54 1.93
N ARG A 187 -3.67 16.46 2.86
CA ARG A 187 -2.68 17.07 3.78
C ARG A 187 -1.99 16.03 4.64
N SER A 188 -2.76 15.11 5.22
CA SER A 188 -2.22 14.05 6.07
C SER A 188 -1.31 13.10 5.29
N ILE A 189 -1.73 12.69 4.09
CA ILE A 189 -0.93 11.82 3.24
C ILE A 189 0.35 12.52 2.79
N ALA A 190 0.29 13.78 2.35
CA ALA A 190 1.46 14.57 1.97
C ALA A 190 2.47 14.68 3.13
N LYS A 191 2.00 14.96 4.35
CA LYS A 191 2.86 15.00 5.55
C LYS A 191 3.50 13.66 5.87
N ILE A 192 2.83 12.54 5.63
CA ILE A 192 3.43 11.22 5.83
C ILE A 192 4.59 10.99 4.84
N TYR A 193 4.41 11.35 3.56
CA TYR A 193 5.49 11.24 2.58
C TYR A 193 6.63 12.24 2.82
N ASP A 194 6.35 13.36 3.46
CA ASP A 194 7.33 14.36 3.84
C ASP A 194 8.40 13.82 4.81
N ILE A 195 8.08 12.78 5.58
CA ILE A 195 9.02 12.06 6.47
C ILE A 195 10.27 11.58 5.72
N PHE A 196 10.12 11.19 4.46
CA PHE A 196 11.24 10.66 3.67
C PHE A 196 12.17 11.74 3.09
N VAL A 197 11.74 12.97 3.00
CA VAL A 197 12.48 14.05 2.31
C VAL A 197 12.89 15.17 3.24
N ASN A 198 12.20 15.32 4.35
CA ASN A 198 12.53 16.27 5.38
C ASN A 198 12.79 15.54 6.69
N ASP A 199 13.87 15.88 7.37
CA ASP A 199 14.18 15.34 8.69
C ASP A 199 13.07 15.74 9.68
N LEU A 200 11.97 15.00 9.71
CA LEU A 200 10.93 15.19 10.71
C LEU A 200 11.47 14.74 12.07
N ILE A 201 12.21 15.64 12.68
CA ILE A 201 12.58 15.57 14.10
C ILE A 201 11.35 15.97 14.89
N LEU A 202 10.52 14.99 15.23
CA LEU A 202 9.46 15.20 16.18
C LEU A 202 10.05 15.10 17.59
N GLU A 203 10.15 16.23 18.27
CA GLU A 203 10.50 16.33 19.71
C GLU A 203 11.66 15.39 20.13
N LYS A 204 12.79 15.44 19.41
CA LYS A 204 14.00 14.60 19.60
C LYS A 204 13.90 13.13 19.16
N ASN A 205 12.79 12.63 18.62
CA ASN A 205 12.68 11.29 18.09
C ASN A 205 12.62 11.30 16.56
N ILE A 206 13.71 10.91 15.93
CA ILE A 206 13.75 10.65 14.49
C ILE A 206 12.87 9.42 14.23
N LEU A 207 11.81 9.56 13.42
CA LEU A 207 10.94 8.43 13.06
C LEU A 207 11.65 7.40 12.18
N LEU A 208 12.56 7.87 11.33
CA LEU A 208 13.28 7.05 10.37
C LEU A 208 14.66 7.66 10.07
N SER A 209 15.73 6.88 10.24
CA SER A 209 17.09 7.35 9.99
C SER A 209 17.38 7.54 8.49
N LYS A 210 18.27 8.49 8.13
CA LYS A 210 18.69 8.72 6.73
C LYS A 210 19.26 7.47 6.09
N SER A 211 20.00 6.66 6.84
CA SER A 211 20.56 5.40 6.37
C SER A 211 19.46 4.39 6.03
N SER A 212 18.43 4.30 6.86
CA SER A 212 17.28 3.44 6.61
C SER A 212 16.41 3.94 5.47
N ILE A 213 16.19 5.25 5.34
CA ILE A 213 15.52 5.82 4.16
C ILE A 213 16.24 5.38 2.88
N LYS A 214 17.57 5.56 2.83
CA LYS A 214 18.37 5.16 1.66
C LYS A 214 18.24 3.66 1.38
N LYS A 215 18.32 2.81 2.41
CA LYS A 215 18.16 1.35 2.30
C LYS A 215 16.77 0.99 1.78
N CYS A 216 15.72 1.56 2.37
CA CYS A 216 14.33 1.28 1.99
C CYS A 216 14.01 1.70 0.56
N LEU A 217 14.58 2.80 0.09
CA LEU A 217 14.39 3.32 -1.27
C LEU A 217 15.33 2.69 -2.31
N THR A 218 16.27 1.84 -1.92
CA THR A 218 17.07 1.09 -2.90
C THR A 218 16.14 0.22 -3.75
N GLU A 219 16.41 0.14 -5.04
CA GLU A 219 15.65 -0.69 -5.97
C GLU A 219 15.77 -2.16 -5.58
N SER A 220 14.62 -2.82 -5.40
CA SER A 220 14.53 -4.27 -5.20
C SER A 220 14.49 -5.01 -6.53
N ILE A 221 13.64 -4.53 -7.42
CA ILE A 221 13.45 -5.11 -8.75
C ILE A 221 12.91 -4.09 -9.74
N SER A 222 13.30 -4.23 -11.01
CA SER A 222 12.78 -3.48 -12.15
C SER A 222 12.41 -4.45 -13.27
N ARG A 223 11.12 -4.62 -13.50
CA ARG A 223 10.58 -5.48 -14.58
C ARG A 223 9.14 -5.12 -14.93
N ILE A 224 8.63 -5.72 -15.99
CA ILE A 224 7.20 -5.66 -16.32
C ILE A 224 6.44 -6.41 -15.24
N ASP A 225 5.45 -5.74 -14.61
CA ASP A 225 4.47 -6.40 -13.74
C ASP A 225 3.43 -7.08 -14.62
N GLU A 226 3.29 -8.39 -14.47
CA GLU A 226 2.45 -9.23 -15.34
C GLU A 226 0.93 -8.94 -15.16
N SER A 227 0.52 -8.41 -14.00
CA SER A 227 -0.89 -8.06 -13.77
C SER A 227 -1.24 -6.64 -14.24
N LEU A 228 -0.29 -5.73 -14.21
CA LEU A 228 -0.46 -4.34 -14.65
C LEU A 228 -0.01 -4.11 -16.09
N MET A 229 0.74 -5.05 -16.67
CA MET A 229 1.35 -4.97 -18.02
C MET A 229 2.17 -3.70 -18.21
N LEU A 230 2.83 -3.25 -17.15
CA LEU A 230 3.61 -2.01 -17.11
C LEU A 230 4.99 -2.26 -16.50
N PRO A 231 6.05 -1.60 -17.01
CA PRO A 231 7.36 -1.64 -16.35
C PRO A 231 7.27 -0.90 -15.01
N ILE A 232 7.55 -1.61 -13.91
CA ILE A 232 7.54 -1.05 -12.56
C ILE A 232 8.88 -1.30 -11.89
N ARG A 233 9.36 -0.31 -11.16
CA ARG A 233 10.52 -0.36 -10.28
C ARG A 233 10.03 -0.34 -8.85
N TRP A 234 10.23 -1.42 -8.14
CA TRP A 234 9.86 -1.53 -6.73
C TRP A 234 11.07 -1.26 -5.84
N SER A 235 10.89 -0.46 -4.80
CA SER A 235 11.88 -0.32 -3.75
C SER A 235 11.92 -1.56 -2.85
N GLN A 236 12.90 -1.62 -1.94
CA GLN A 236 13.03 -2.72 -0.96
C GLN A 236 11.80 -2.88 -0.05
N VAL A 237 11.03 -1.82 0.13
CA VAL A 237 9.84 -1.80 0.99
C VAL A 237 8.51 -1.71 0.21
N GLY A 238 8.55 -1.81 -1.12
CA GLY A 238 7.35 -1.84 -1.95
C GLY A 238 6.88 -0.50 -2.49
N LEU A 239 7.59 0.61 -2.22
CA LEU A 239 7.31 1.89 -2.84
C LEU A 239 7.68 1.86 -4.33
N ILE A 240 6.85 2.50 -5.16
CA ILE A 240 7.10 2.61 -6.60
C ILE A 240 8.14 3.71 -6.83
N LEU A 241 9.26 3.34 -7.46
CA LEU A 241 10.34 4.25 -7.87
C LEU A 241 10.08 4.71 -9.30
N ARG A 242 9.17 5.67 -9.50
CA ARG A 242 8.73 6.08 -10.84
C ARG A 242 8.44 7.56 -10.96
N GLY A 243 9.43 8.35 -10.59
CA GLY A 243 9.44 9.77 -10.92
C GLY A 243 9.55 10.03 -12.43
N GLY A 244 9.30 11.26 -12.85
CA GLY A 244 9.32 11.67 -14.25
C GLY A 244 8.05 11.37 -15.04
N TRP A 245 7.08 10.67 -14.44
CA TRP A 245 5.80 10.38 -15.08
C TRP A 245 4.63 10.36 -14.07
N LEU A 246 4.57 9.36 -13.16
CA LEU A 246 3.44 9.19 -12.25
C LEU A 246 3.56 10.12 -11.04
N PHE A 247 4.76 10.37 -10.56
CA PHE A 247 5.07 11.12 -9.35
C PHE A 247 5.83 12.42 -9.68
N GLY A 248 5.28 13.23 -10.57
CA GLY A 248 5.85 14.52 -10.94
C GLY A 248 7.02 14.44 -11.90
N LYS A 249 7.79 15.53 -12.00
CA LYS A 249 8.83 15.76 -13.02
C LYS A 249 10.15 15.06 -12.69
N ASN A 250 10.51 15.00 -11.42
CA ASN A 250 11.81 14.52 -10.98
C ASN A 250 11.86 12.99 -10.94
N LYS A 251 12.93 12.40 -11.52
CA LYS A 251 13.07 10.94 -11.67
C LYS A 251 13.25 10.20 -10.33
N GLU A 252 13.73 10.91 -9.33
CA GLU A 252 13.99 10.45 -7.98
C GLU A 252 12.72 10.33 -7.14
N SER A 253 11.60 10.89 -7.60
CA SER A 253 10.31 10.82 -6.89
C SER A 253 9.81 9.39 -6.77
N PHE A 254 9.24 9.08 -5.63
CA PHE A 254 8.73 7.76 -5.29
C PHE A 254 7.44 7.85 -4.47
N GLY A 255 6.61 6.83 -4.55
CA GLY A 255 5.34 6.83 -3.83
C GLY A 255 4.45 5.67 -4.19
N HIS A 256 3.15 5.86 -4.01
CA HIS A 256 2.16 4.87 -4.39
C HIS A 256 0.84 5.54 -4.82
N ASN A 257 0.30 5.11 -5.96
CA ASN A 257 -1.03 5.50 -6.40
C ASN A 257 -2.10 4.54 -5.85
N GLY A 258 -3.36 4.94 -5.95
CA GLY A 258 -4.52 4.14 -5.58
C GLY A 258 -5.49 3.97 -6.73
N TRP A 259 -6.24 2.88 -6.69
CA TRP A 259 -7.39 2.69 -7.55
C TRP A 259 -8.38 3.86 -7.34
N GLY A 260 -8.95 4.35 -8.42
CA GLY A 260 -9.88 5.50 -8.38
C GLY A 260 -9.21 6.88 -8.45
N GLY A 261 -7.86 6.95 -8.51
CA GLY A 261 -7.14 8.18 -8.83
C GLY A 261 -6.41 8.85 -7.67
N SER A 262 -6.53 8.36 -6.43
CA SER A 262 -5.75 8.91 -5.31
C SER A 262 -4.27 8.59 -5.45
N LEU A 263 -3.39 9.47 -4.97
CA LEU A 263 -1.97 9.19 -4.92
C LEU A 263 -1.29 9.92 -3.73
N GLY A 264 -0.13 9.40 -3.34
CA GLY A 264 0.81 10.06 -2.45
C GLY A 264 2.22 9.75 -2.90
N PHE A 265 3.12 10.74 -2.84
CA PHE A 265 4.52 10.57 -3.21
C PHE A 265 5.41 11.61 -2.52
N ALA A 266 6.69 11.35 -2.51
CA ALA A 266 7.73 12.30 -2.12
C ALA A 266 8.59 12.68 -3.33
N ASP A 267 8.96 13.94 -3.41
CA ASP A 267 9.93 14.48 -4.36
C ASP A 267 11.17 14.93 -3.58
N PRO A 268 12.26 14.14 -3.55
CA PRO A 268 13.44 14.48 -2.78
C PRO A 268 14.25 15.64 -3.37
N ILE A 269 14.08 15.97 -4.65
CA ILE A 269 14.76 17.11 -5.28
C ILE A 269 14.16 18.43 -4.81
N LEU A 270 12.84 18.48 -4.65
CA LEU A 270 12.13 19.64 -4.14
C LEU A 270 12.00 19.63 -2.61
N GLY A 271 12.28 18.51 -1.94
CA GLY A 271 12.10 18.36 -0.51
C GLY A 271 10.62 18.43 -0.08
N ILE A 272 9.70 17.83 -0.85
CA ILE A 272 8.26 17.93 -0.59
C ILE A 272 7.58 16.57 -0.62
N GLY A 273 6.58 16.41 0.26
CA GLY A 273 5.55 15.39 0.16
C GLY A 273 4.33 15.93 -0.59
N VAL A 274 3.78 15.14 -1.49
CA VAL A 274 2.62 15.51 -2.33
C VAL A 274 1.55 14.45 -2.23
N ALA A 275 0.27 14.87 -2.17
CA ALA A 275 -0.84 13.94 -2.21
C ALA A 275 -2.05 14.52 -2.92
N TYR A 276 -2.83 13.62 -3.49
CA TYR A 276 -4.14 13.90 -4.07
C TYR A 276 -5.13 12.85 -3.60
N THR A 277 -6.29 13.30 -3.13
CA THR A 277 -7.41 12.44 -2.75
C THR A 277 -8.67 12.87 -3.48
N THR A 278 -9.52 11.90 -3.80
CA THR A 278 -10.79 12.16 -4.48
C THR A 278 -11.86 11.21 -3.95
N ASN A 279 -13.09 11.70 -3.91
CA ASN A 279 -14.27 10.89 -3.63
C ASN A 279 -15.05 10.50 -4.90
N LYS A 280 -14.68 11.05 -6.05
CA LYS A 280 -15.18 10.62 -7.36
C LYS A 280 -14.16 9.68 -7.99
N ILE A 281 -14.45 8.37 -7.89
CA ILE A 281 -13.58 7.33 -8.40
C ILE A 281 -13.60 7.35 -9.94
N ASN A 282 -12.40 7.43 -10.52
CA ASN A 282 -12.18 7.13 -11.92
C ASN A 282 -11.56 5.74 -11.99
N PRO A 283 -12.22 4.73 -12.54
CA PRO A 283 -11.75 3.34 -12.50
C PRO A 283 -10.58 3.09 -13.45
N THR A 284 -9.49 3.83 -13.30
CA THR A 284 -8.24 3.64 -14.03
C THR A 284 -7.17 3.06 -13.11
N MET A 285 -6.42 2.07 -13.60
CA MET A 285 -5.37 1.41 -12.82
C MET A 285 -4.06 2.18 -12.79
N ALA A 286 -3.78 3.01 -13.79
CA ALA A 286 -2.44 3.56 -13.98
C ALA A 286 -2.32 5.01 -13.49
N SER A 287 -3.25 5.87 -13.82
CA SER A 287 -3.20 7.29 -13.47
C SER A 287 -4.52 7.99 -13.79
N ASP A 288 -4.84 8.97 -13.01
CA ASP A 288 -6.02 9.82 -13.23
C ASP A 288 -5.59 11.11 -13.94
N GLN A 289 -6.21 11.41 -15.06
CA GLN A 289 -5.89 12.62 -15.84
C GLN A 289 -6.05 13.91 -15.04
N ARG A 290 -6.94 13.92 -14.03
CA ARG A 290 -7.14 15.07 -13.14
C ARG A 290 -5.86 15.40 -12.40
N ILE A 291 -5.21 14.39 -11.77
CA ILE A 291 -3.98 14.61 -11.02
C ILE A 291 -2.79 14.87 -11.94
N ILE A 292 -2.71 14.22 -13.11
CA ILE A 292 -1.64 14.48 -14.08
C ILE A 292 -1.65 15.95 -14.50
N ASN A 293 -2.81 16.50 -14.82
CA ASN A 293 -2.96 17.91 -15.21
C ASN A 293 -2.58 18.86 -14.06
N LEU A 294 -2.96 18.52 -12.82
CA LEU A 294 -2.60 19.31 -11.64
C LEU A 294 -1.08 19.29 -11.40
N LEU A 295 -0.45 18.12 -11.47
CA LEU A 295 1.01 17.98 -11.29
C LEU A 295 1.76 18.73 -12.39
N LYS A 296 1.33 18.61 -13.64
CA LYS A 296 1.93 19.34 -14.74
C LYS A 296 1.95 20.85 -14.45
N LYS A 297 0.80 21.42 -14.05
CA LYS A 297 0.71 22.85 -13.69
C LYS A 297 1.54 23.21 -12.47
N PHE A 298 1.55 22.37 -11.44
CA PHE A 298 2.37 22.57 -10.25
C PHE A 298 3.87 22.69 -10.61
N TYR A 299 4.39 21.73 -11.40
CA TYR A 299 5.81 21.72 -11.80
C TYR A 299 6.17 22.75 -12.90
N GLU A 300 5.18 23.46 -13.49
CA GLU A 300 5.42 24.62 -14.36
C GLU A 300 5.64 25.92 -13.55
N ILE A 301 5.16 25.98 -12.30
CA ILE A 301 5.18 27.19 -11.46
C ILE A 301 6.40 27.22 -10.56
N ILE A 302 6.89 26.05 -10.13
CA ILE A 302 8.06 25.88 -9.27
C ILE A 302 9.25 25.40 -10.10
#